data_bcbcd26d0e480a6dd76554b0bcff9840
#
_entry.id   bcbcd26d0e480a6dd76554b0bcff9840
#
_cell.length_a   1.000
_cell.length_b   1.000
_cell.length_c   1.000
_cell.angle_alpha   90.00
_cell.angle_beta   90.00
_cell.angle_gamma   90.00
#
_symmetry.space_group_name_H-M   'P 1'
#
loop_
_entity.id
_entity.type
_entity.pdbx_description
1 polymer ?
#
loop_
_entity_poly.entity_id
_entity_poly.type
_entity_poly.pdbx_seq_one_letter_code
_entity_poly.pdbx_strand_id
1 'polypeptide(L)'
;MRLHASQGPLGRDLGRVAWQLERSRHSLLPTTVMLGWQRGEGWLQARIVPLRSDGLLLSQVRSEVPIEELIIALPPNWTRAAASVRQARGQVRIDIAELLLPYDREGSASGGLCARGTVQVIGLRLPAWPESLGPLKLTAPERCSEEFLLQDLGGPVQIKLTLSSDNAQQWHLNGTLTPRREAHTEWTSLLGQLGPMTPAGAYPVDLTIERRSAP
;
A
#
# COMPACT_ATOMS: atom_id res chain seq x y z
N MET A 1 -14.77 4.06 -24.65
CA MET A 1 -15.53 5.15 -23.99
C MET A 1 -14.65 5.74 -22.91
N ARG A 2 -14.40 7.03 -22.90
CA ARG A 2 -13.58 7.70 -21.87
C ARG A 2 -14.52 8.55 -21.03
N LEU A 3 -14.65 8.25 -19.74
CA LEU A 3 -15.34 9.11 -18.79
C LEU A 3 -14.29 9.93 -18.05
N HIS A 4 -14.48 11.23 -18.01
CA HIS A 4 -13.69 12.12 -17.19
C HIS A 4 -14.46 12.40 -15.91
N ALA A 5 -14.07 11.79 -14.79
CA ALA A 5 -14.57 12.21 -13.48
C ALA A 5 -13.60 13.24 -12.92
N SER A 6 -13.98 14.52 -13.04
CA SER A 6 -13.12 15.63 -12.58
C SER A 6 -13.39 16.08 -11.14
N GLN A 7 -14.47 15.64 -10.51
CA GLN A 7 -14.80 16.04 -9.14
C GLN A 7 -15.40 14.85 -8.37
N GLY A 8 -14.75 14.48 -7.25
CA GLY A 8 -15.32 13.58 -6.27
C GLY A 8 -16.38 14.27 -5.38
N PRO A 9 -17.10 13.49 -4.55
CA PRO A 9 -18.19 14.01 -3.71
C PRO A 9 -17.81 15.11 -2.70
N LEU A 10 -16.55 15.46 -2.60
CA LEU A 10 -16.00 16.51 -1.73
C LEU A 10 -15.37 17.67 -2.52
N GLY A 11 -15.64 17.82 -3.83
CA GLY A 11 -15.04 18.87 -4.66
C GLY A 11 -13.53 18.71 -4.90
N ARG A 12 -12.96 17.54 -4.61
CA ARG A 12 -11.54 17.26 -4.82
C ARG A 12 -11.31 16.76 -6.25
N ASP A 13 -10.28 17.27 -6.88
CA ASP A 13 -9.81 16.70 -8.15
C ASP A 13 -9.24 15.31 -7.89
N LEU A 14 -9.94 14.30 -8.37
CA LEU A 14 -9.52 12.88 -8.28
C LEU A 14 -8.65 12.45 -9.45
N GLY A 15 -8.34 13.36 -10.38
CA GLY A 15 -7.60 13.04 -11.58
C GLY A 15 -8.47 12.48 -12.71
N ARG A 16 -7.79 11.95 -13.74
CA ARG A 16 -8.44 11.41 -14.95
C ARG A 16 -8.53 9.90 -14.85
N VAL A 17 -9.73 9.36 -15.05
CA VAL A 17 -9.95 7.92 -15.14
C VAL A 17 -10.31 7.59 -16.59
N ALA A 18 -9.63 6.61 -17.15
CA ALA A 18 -9.92 6.03 -18.46
C ALA A 18 -10.16 4.53 -18.30
N TRP A 19 -11.08 3.99 -19.07
CA TRP A 19 -11.31 2.56 -19.07
C TRP A 19 -11.62 2.06 -20.49
N GLN A 20 -11.26 0.81 -20.73
CA GLN A 20 -11.48 0.13 -22.02
C GLN A 20 -11.93 -1.29 -21.75
N LEU A 21 -12.96 -1.72 -22.47
CA LEU A 21 -13.42 -3.10 -22.46
C LEU A 21 -12.60 -3.93 -23.43
N GLU A 22 -12.01 -5.01 -22.97
CA GLU A 22 -11.36 -6.01 -23.81
C GLU A 22 -12.29 -7.22 -23.98
N ARG A 23 -12.45 -7.66 -25.21
CA ARG A 23 -13.18 -8.89 -25.52
C ARG A 23 -12.21 -10.07 -25.52
N SER A 24 -12.58 -11.13 -24.82
CA SER A 24 -11.94 -12.42 -25.05
C SER A 24 -12.22 -12.89 -26.47
N ARG A 25 -11.22 -13.45 -27.15
CA ARG A 25 -11.39 -14.04 -28.48
C ARG A 25 -12.43 -15.16 -28.54
N HIS A 26 -12.79 -15.71 -27.39
CA HIS A 26 -13.70 -16.85 -27.26
C HIS A 26 -15.04 -16.49 -26.58
N SER A 27 -15.32 -15.20 -26.36
CA SER A 27 -16.56 -14.74 -25.71
C SER A 27 -17.14 -13.53 -26.43
N LEU A 28 -18.46 -13.53 -26.58
CA LEU A 28 -19.21 -12.39 -27.13
C LEU A 28 -19.31 -11.22 -26.15
N LEU A 29 -19.09 -11.47 -24.86
CA LEU A 29 -19.16 -10.47 -23.81
C LEU A 29 -17.74 -9.99 -23.44
N PRO A 30 -17.55 -8.69 -23.13
CA PRO A 30 -16.29 -8.21 -22.62
C PRO A 30 -16.03 -8.87 -21.27
N THR A 31 -14.89 -9.54 -21.15
CA THR A 31 -14.51 -10.27 -19.94
C THR A 31 -13.52 -9.53 -19.06
N THR A 32 -12.98 -8.44 -19.58
CA THR A 32 -11.91 -7.70 -18.90
C THR A 32 -12.09 -6.20 -19.10
N VAL A 33 -11.85 -5.45 -18.07
CA VAL A 33 -11.80 -3.99 -18.09
C VAL A 33 -10.35 -3.56 -17.85
N MET A 34 -9.78 -2.82 -18.77
CA MET A 34 -8.53 -2.09 -18.55
C MET A 34 -8.87 -0.75 -17.90
N LEU A 35 -8.32 -0.49 -16.72
CA LEU A 35 -8.46 0.74 -15.99
C LEU A 35 -7.15 1.52 -16.04
N GLY A 36 -7.21 2.80 -16.37
CA GLY A 36 -6.12 3.75 -16.23
C GLY A 36 -6.55 4.91 -15.36
N TRP A 37 -5.70 5.36 -14.48
CA TRP A 37 -5.89 6.55 -13.69
C TRP A 37 -4.63 7.41 -13.77
N GLN A 38 -4.82 8.74 -13.82
CA GLN A 38 -3.73 9.69 -13.83
C GLN A 38 -4.11 10.95 -13.07
N ARG A 39 -3.20 11.41 -12.21
CA ARG A 39 -3.29 12.68 -11.50
C ARG A 39 -1.89 13.24 -11.27
N GLY A 40 -1.66 14.50 -11.70
CA GLY A 40 -0.32 15.06 -11.67
C GLY A 40 0.71 14.18 -12.36
N GLU A 41 1.74 13.81 -11.65
CA GLU A 41 2.77 12.85 -12.09
C GLU A 41 2.40 11.39 -11.75
N GLY A 42 1.36 11.19 -10.93
CA GLY A 42 0.90 9.86 -10.53
C GLY A 42 0.08 9.19 -11.60
N TRP A 43 0.31 7.89 -11.79
CA TRP A 43 -0.48 7.05 -12.68
C TRP A 43 -0.72 5.66 -12.10
N LEU A 44 -1.80 5.03 -12.52
CA LEU A 44 -2.13 3.64 -12.22
C LEU A 44 -2.74 2.99 -13.45
N GLN A 45 -2.36 1.75 -13.69
CA GLN A 45 -2.99 0.86 -14.66
C GLN A 45 -3.35 -0.46 -13.99
N ALA A 46 -4.51 -0.99 -14.31
CA ALA A 46 -4.97 -2.28 -13.80
C ALA A 46 -5.86 -2.97 -14.83
N ARG A 47 -5.81 -4.30 -14.81
CA ARG A 47 -6.75 -5.15 -15.55
C ARG A 47 -7.72 -5.77 -14.56
N ILE A 48 -9.00 -5.54 -14.75
CA ILE A 48 -10.07 -6.01 -13.88
C ILE A 48 -10.79 -7.15 -14.57
N VAL A 49 -10.81 -8.31 -13.93
CA VAL A 49 -11.52 -9.50 -14.40
C VAL A 49 -12.60 -9.82 -13.37
N PRO A 50 -13.89 -9.65 -13.71
CA PRO A 50 -14.96 -10.05 -12.82
C PRO A 50 -14.97 -11.58 -12.67
N LEU A 51 -14.98 -12.07 -11.45
CA LEU A 51 -15.17 -13.48 -11.15
C LEU A 51 -16.67 -13.78 -11.01
N ARG A 52 -17.09 -14.93 -11.53
CA ARG A 52 -18.53 -15.24 -11.69
C ARG A 52 -19.35 -15.30 -10.40
N SER A 53 -18.72 -15.54 -9.24
CA SER A 53 -19.45 -15.75 -7.99
C SER A 53 -18.95 -14.97 -6.79
N ASP A 54 -17.62 -14.76 -6.64
CA ASP A 54 -17.11 -14.49 -5.30
C ASP A 54 -16.02 -13.41 -5.25
N GLY A 55 -15.93 -12.53 -6.26
CA GLY A 55 -14.95 -11.48 -6.16
C GLY A 55 -14.53 -10.79 -7.44
N LEU A 56 -13.54 -9.92 -7.28
CA LEU A 56 -12.90 -9.17 -8.34
C LEU A 56 -11.42 -9.52 -8.37
N LEU A 57 -10.94 -9.98 -9.52
CA LEU A 57 -9.52 -10.16 -9.74
C LEU A 57 -8.96 -8.95 -10.46
N LEU A 58 -8.06 -8.23 -9.79
CA LEU A 58 -7.20 -7.25 -10.45
C LEU A 58 -5.91 -7.94 -10.83
N SER A 59 -5.51 -7.80 -12.08
CA SER A 59 -4.25 -8.33 -12.58
C SER A 59 -3.42 -7.24 -13.24
N GLN A 60 -2.11 -7.44 -13.28
CA GLN A 60 -1.19 -6.49 -13.90
C GLN A 60 -1.38 -5.05 -13.37
N VAL A 61 -1.57 -4.91 -12.06
CA VAL A 61 -1.67 -3.60 -11.44
C VAL A 61 -0.29 -2.97 -11.39
N ARG A 62 -0.12 -1.89 -12.11
CA ARG A 62 1.11 -1.10 -12.12
C ARG A 62 0.80 0.34 -11.79
N SER A 63 1.62 0.94 -10.96
CA SER A 63 1.43 2.32 -10.56
C SER A 63 2.75 2.94 -10.13
N GLU A 64 2.86 4.22 -10.38
CA GLU A 64 3.89 5.06 -9.82
C GLU A 64 3.22 6.37 -9.39
N VAL A 65 3.20 6.64 -8.09
CA VAL A 65 2.43 7.74 -7.52
C VAL A 65 3.26 8.45 -6.46
N PRO A 66 3.40 9.78 -6.51
CA PRO A 66 3.92 10.55 -5.41
C PRO A 66 3.12 10.30 -4.13
N ILE A 67 3.80 10.18 -2.98
CA ILE A 67 3.13 9.90 -1.69
C ILE A 67 2.10 10.97 -1.36
N GLU A 68 2.38 12.23 -1.64
CA GLU A 68 1.47 13.35 -1.44
C GLU A 68 0.15 13.20 -2.22
N GLU A 69 0.20 12.64 -3.41
CA GLU A 69 -1.01 12.38 -4.21
C GLU A 69 -1.85 11.25 -3.62
N LEU A 70 -1.19 10.20 -3.11
CA LEU A 70 -1.86 9.12 -2.39
C LEU A 70 -2.54 9.62 -1.12
N ILE A 71 -1.85 10.45 -0.33
CA ILE A 71 -2.39 11.01 0.91
C ILE A 71 -3.65 11.83 0.65
N ILE A 72 -3.66 12.61 -0.44
CA ILE A 72 -4.84 13.39 -0.83
C ILE A 72 -6.00 12.48 -1.24
N ALA A 73 -5.70 11.33 -1.85
CA ALA A 73 -6.72 10.38 -2.29
C ALA A 73 -7.29 9.52 -1.14
N LEU A 74 -6.58 9.42 -0.01
CA LEU A 74 -7.03 8.65 1.14
C LEU A 74 -8.22 9.30 1.84
N PRO A 75 -9.15 8.50 2.40
CA PRO A 75 -10.24 9.01 3.21
C PRO A 75 -9.74 9.87 4.37
N PRO A 76 -10.46 10.95 4.74
CA PRO A 76 -10.01 11.89 5.79
C PRO A 76 -9.75 11.25 7.16
N ASN A 77 -10.46 10.17 7.49
CA ASN A 77 -10.28 9.41 8.72
C ASN A 77 -8.92 8.69 8.78
N TRP A 78 -8.38 8.29 7.65
CA TRP A 78 -7.05 7.66 7.56
C TRP A 78 -5.92 8.67 7.71
N THR A 79 -6.15 9.92 7.28
CA THR A 79 -5.15 10.99 7.32
C THR A 79 -5.16 11.77 8.64
N ARG A 80 -6.15 11.56 9.52
CA ARG A 80 -6.23 12.23 10.82
C ARG A 80 -5.23 11.69 11.84
N ALA A 81 -4.77 10.46 11.67
CA ALA A 81 -3.98 9.75 12.69
C ALA A 81 -2.57 10.36 12.93
N ALA A 82 -1.98 11.06 11.94
CA ALA A 82 -0.71 11.74 12.16
C ALA A 82 -0.54 12.94 11.21
N ALA A 83 -0.42 14.14 11.78
CA ALA A 83 -0.11 15.34 11.01
C ALA A 83 1.20 15.21 10.21
N SER A 84 2.16 14.45 10.72
CA SER A 84 3.43 14.12 10.07
C SER A 84 3.26 13.32 8.77
N VAL A 85 2.27 12.43 8.70
CA VAL A 85 2.01 11.64 7.48
C VAL A 85 1.59 12.53 6.31
N ARG A 86 0.86 13.62 6.58
CA ARG A 86 0.44 14.56 5.53
C ARG A 86 1.60 15.31 4.86
N GLN A 87 2.74 15.35 5.52
CA GLN A 87 3.93 16.02 5.03
C GLN A 87 4.96 15.00 4.51
N ALA A 88 4.60 13.72 4.44
CA ALA A 88 5.44 12.70 3.87
C ALA A 88 5.74 13.02 2.40
N ARG A 89 6.99 12.76 2.00
CA ARG A 89 7.49 12.88 0.64
C ARG A 89 8.04 11.56 0.21
N GLY A 90 8.03 11.32 -1.09
CA GLY A 90 8.57 10.12 -1.70
C GLY A 90 7.68 9.62 -2.81
N GLN A 91 7.98 8.44 -3.30
CA GLN A 91 7.29 7.84 -4.43
C GLN A 91 6.89 6.41 -4.09
N VAL A 92 5.68 6.02 -4.45
CA VAL A 92 5.21 4.64 -4.33
C VAL A 92 5.13 4.02 -5.71
N ARG A 93 5.79 2.89 -5.87
CA ARG A 93 5.72 2.06 -7.07
C ARG A 93 5.01 0.75 -6.72
N ILE A 94 3.99 0.41 -7.48
CA ILE A 94 3.18 -0.79 -7.31
C ILE A 94 3.39 -1.68 -8.53
N ASP A 95 3.72 -2.94 -8.30
CA ASP A 95 3.76 -3.99 -9.34
C ASP A 95 3.12 -5.26 -8.76
N ILE A 96 1.80 -5.35 -8.93
CA ILE A 96 1.01 -6.46 -8.43
C ILE A 96 0.53 -7.28 -9.61
N ALA A 97 1.00 -8.53 -9.68
CA ALA A 97 0.61 -9.46 -10.72
C ALA A 97 -0.86 -9.88 -10.58
N GLU A 98 -1.28 -10.14 -9.35
CA GLU A 98 -2.64 -10.55 -9.02
C GLU A 98 -3.06 -10.00 -7.66
N LEU A 99 -4.28 -9.48 -7.58
CA LEU A 99 -4.94 -9.03 -6.37
C LEU A 99 -6.39 -9.52 -6.42
N LEU A 100 -6.74 -10.44 -5.55
CA LEU A 100 -8.10 -10.94 -5.42
C LEU A 100 -8.80 -10.17 -4.30
N LEU A 101 -9.91 -9.57 -4.64
CA LEU A 101 -10.84 -8.92 -3.70
C LEU A 101 -12.08 -9.79 -3.58
N PRO A 102 -12.17 -10.64 -2.55
CA PRO A 102 -13.36 -11.45 -2.34
C PRO A 102 -14.55 -10.59 -1.91
N TYR A 103 -15.73 -10.93 -2.39
CA TYR A 103 -16.98 -10.35 -1.93
C TYR A 103 -17.81 -11.44 -1.26
N ASP A 104 -18.55 -11.07 -0.23
CA ASP A 104 -19.68 -11.89 0.20
C ASP A 104 -20.90 -11.64 -0.70
N ARG A 105 -21.96 -12.42 -0.50
CA ARG A 105 -23.20 -12.28 -1.28
C ARG A 105 -23.94 -10.95 -1.02
N GLU A 106 -23.56 -10.24 0.03
CA GLU A 106 -24.10 -8.92 0.38
C GLU A 106 -23.25 -7.78 -0.20
N GLY A 107 -22.18 -8.09 -0.95
CA GLY A 107 -21.30 -7.11 -1.57
C GLY A 107 -20.26 -6.50 -0.62
N SER A 108 -20.16 -7.02 0.59
CA SER A 108 -19.13 -6.63 1.54
C SER A 108 -17.86 -7.39 1.25
N ALA A 109 -16.69 -6.72 1.38
CA ALA A 109 -15.41 -7.40 1.23
C ALA A 109 -15.23 -8.40 2.37
N SER A 110 -15.40 -9.69 2.08
CA SER A 110 -15.27 -10.79 3.02
C SER A 110 -13.94 -11.52 2.78
N GLY A 111 -13.16 -11.68 3.83
CA GLY A 111 -11.95 -12.47 3.79
C GLY A 111 -10.66 -11.68 3.66
N GLY A 112 -9.55 -12.39 3.73
CA GLY A 112 -8.20 -11.83 3.67
C GLY A 112 -7.84 -11.28 2.29
N LEU A 113 -6.90 -10.38 2.26
CA LEU A 113 -6.35 -9.83 1.04
C LEU A 113 -5.44 -10.87 0.37
N CYS A 114 -5.86 -11.35 -0.80
CA CYS A 114 -5.03 -12.24 -1.60
C CYS A 114 -4.25 -11.43 -2.64
N ALA A 115 -2.95 -11.27 -2.45
CA ALA A 115 -2.12 -10.52 -3.38
C ALA A 115 -0.86 -11.29 -3.74
N ARG A 116 -0.35 -11.06 -4.95
CA ARG A 116 0.97 -11.48 -5.41
C ARG A 116 1.66 -10.34 -6.13
N GLY A 117 2.76 -9.87 -5.57
CA GLY A 117 3.48 -8.75 -6.16
C GLY A 117 4.28 -7.96 -5.13
N THR A 118 4.65 -6.77 -5.51
CA THR A 118 5.47 -5.90 -4.71
C THR A 118 4.96 -4.46 -4.70
N VAL A 119 5.14 -3.81 -3.56
CA VAL A 119 5.00 -2.36 -3.41
C VAL A 119 6.33 -1.81 -2.93
N GLN A 120 6.86 -0.81 -3.61
CA GLN A 120 8.09 -0.13 -3.22
C GLN A 120 7.78 1.30 -2.82
N VAL A 121 8.41 1.76 -1.75
CA VAL A 121 8.39 3.15 -1.35
C VAL A 121 9.81 3.68 -1.50
N ILE A 122 9.99 4.71 -2.31
CA ILE A 122 11.30 5.25 -2.67
C ILE A 122 11.41 6.66 -2.10
N GLY A 123 12.51 6.93 -1.41
CA GLY A 123 12.80 8.27 -0.89
C GLY A 123 11.80 8.74 0.19
N LEU A 124 11.24 7.82 0.99
CA LEU A 124 10.32 8.18 2.07
C LEU A 124 11.01 9.10 3.07
N ARG A 125 10.44 10.28 3.21
CA ARG A 125 10.90 11.30 4.15
C ARG A 125 9.73 11.86 4.93
N LEU A 126 9.87 11.91 6.24
CA LEU A 126 8.97 12.59 7.15
C LEU A 126 9.69 13.82 7.76
N PRO A 127 8.98 14.90 8.11
CA PRO A 127 9.60 16.09 8.68
C PRO A 127 10.40 15.86 9.97
N ALA A 128 9.98 14.86 10.75
CA ALA A 128 10.63 14.51 12.02
C ALA A 128 11.86 13.60 11.83
N TRP A 129 12.15 13.16 10.60
CA TRP A 129 13.28 12.27 10.34
C TRP A 129 14.53 13.05 9.91
N PRO A 130 15.71 12.65 10.37
CA PRO A 130 16.94 13.34 10.04
C PRO A 130 17.26 13.27 8.54
N GLU A 131 16.90 12.16 7.91
CA GLU A 131 17.12 11.92 6.49
C GLU A 131 16.07 10.95 5.93
N SER A 132 16.12 10.66 4.64
CA SER A 132 15.29 9.65 4.00
C SER A 132 15.57 8.26 4.57
N LEU A 133 14.52 7.49 4.81
CA LEU A 133 14.64 6.10 5.28
C LEU A 133 15.27 5.15 4.25
N GLY A 134 15.42 5.61 3.02
CA GLY A 134 15.84 4.77 1.90
C GLY A 134 14.66 4.06 1.22
N PRO A 135 14.94 3.24 0.22
CA PRO A 135 13.88 2.50 -0.46
C PRO A 135 13.41 1.32 0.39
N LEU A 136 12.08 1.17 0.49
CA LEU A 136 11.41 0.07 1.17
C LEU A 136 10.71 -0.80 0.15
N LYS A 137 10.62 -2.09 0.43
CA LYS A 137 9.89 -3.06 -0.38
C LYS A 137 8.96 -3.90 0.49
N LEU A 138 7.67 -3.82 0.19
CA LEU A 138 6.66 -4.73 0.69
C LEU A 138 6.44 -5.82 -0.36
N THR A 139 6.54 -7.08 0.04
CA THR A 139 6.36 -8.24 -0.83
C THR A 139 5.27 -9.12 -0.26
N ALA A 140 4.32 -9.52 -1.12
CA ALA A 140 3.44 -10.64 -0.86
C ALA A 140 4.10 -11.89 -1.46
N PRO A 141 4.71 -12.78 -0.65
CA PRO A 141 5.57 -13.86 -1.14
C PRO A 141 4.79 -14.93 -1.91
N GLU A 142 3.57 -15.21 -1.51
CA GLU A 142 2.74 -16.24 -2.09
C GLU A 142 1.35 -15.72 -2.46
N ARG A 143 0.66 -16.47 -3.30
CA ARG A 143 -0.73 -16.20 -3.65
C ARG A 143 -1.60 -16.39 -2.41
N CYS A 144 -2.44 -15.41 -2.12
CA CYS A 144 -3.33 -15.41 -0.95
C CYS A 144 -2.59 -15.58 0.39
N SER A 145 -1.38 -15.06 0.49
CA SER A 145 -0.70 -14.97 1.77
C SER A 145 -1.33 -13.87 2.63
N GLU A 146 -1.58 -14.18 3.89
CA GLU A 146 -1.97 -13.19 4.89
C GLU A 146 -0.75 -12.49 5.49
N GLU A 147 0.44 -12.87 5.04
CA GLU A 147 1.71 -12.29 5.47
C GLU A 147 2.37 -11.50 4.35
N PHE A 148 2.83 -10.30 4.69
CA PHE A 148 3.57 -9.42 3.81
C PHE A 148 4.91 -9.09 4.46
N LEU A 149 5.98 -9.23 3.70
CA LEU A 149 7.32 -8.93 4.17
C LEU A 149 7.71 -7.50 3.79
N LEU A 150 7.98 -6.66 4.78
CA LEU A 150 8.51 -5.30 4.60
C LEU A 150 10.00 -5.28 4.89
N GLN A 151 10.79 -4.91 3.91
CA GLN A 151 12.24 -4.85 3.99
C GLN A 151 12.76 -3.52 3.43
N ASP A 152 13.90 -3.05 3.96
CA ASP A 152 14.66 -2.00 3.31
C ASP A 152 15.53 -2.57 2.17
N LEU A 153 15.76 -1.75 1.15
CA LEU A 153 16.67 -2.05 0.04
C LEU A 153 17.98 -1.23 0.14
N GLY A 154 18.24 -0.69 1.30
CA GLY A 154 19.37 0.19 1.62
C GLY A 154 18.89 1.46 2.32
N GLY A 155 19.72 2.04 3.16
CA GLY A 155 19.37 3.22 3.95
C GLY A 155 19.98 3.17 5.35
N PRO A 156 19.69 4.16 6.20
CA PRO A 156 20.30 4.26 7.52
C PRO A 156 19.83 3.20 8.51
N VAL A 157 18.65 2.62 8.27
CA VAL A 157 18.03 1.62 9.14
C VAL A 157 17.75 0.36 8.37
N GLN A 158 18.24 -0.78 8.84
CA GLN A 158 17.81 -2.08 8.34
C GLN A 158 16.43 -2.40 8.90
N ILE A 159 15.49 -2.72 8.02
CA ILE A 159 14.10 -3.02 8.33
C ILE A 159 13.81 -4.44 7.94
N LYS A 160 13.29 -5.23 8.90
CA LYS A 160 12.78 -6.58 8.68
C LYS A 160 11.49 -6.70 9.45
N LEU A 161 10.38 -6.40 8.81
CA LEU A 161 9.05 -6.45 9.42
C LEU A 161 8.14 -7.39 8.63
N THR A 162 7.30 -8.09 9.35
CA THR A 162 6.20 -8.88 8.80
C THR A 162 4.89 -8.20 9.17
N LEU A 163 4.06 -7.95 8.18
CA LEU A 163 2.70 -7.49 8.33
C LEU A 163 1.79 -8.69 8.10
N SER A 164 1.07 -9.13 9.11
CA SER A 164 0.11 -10.23 9.03
C SER A 164 -1.30 -9.77 9.40
N SER A 165 -2.30 -10.51 8.93
CA SER A 165 -3.70 -10.26 9.28
C SER A 165 -4.31 -11.52 9.84
N ASP A 166 -4.84 -11.47 11.06
CA ASP A 166 -5.57 -12.60 11.67
C ASP A 166 -7.02 -12.67 11.16
N ASN A 167 -7.53 -11.51 10.75
CA ASN A 167 -8.86 -11.36 10.17
C ASN A 167 -8.93 -10.00 9.44
N ALA A 168 -10.00 -9.74 8.70
CA ALA A 168 -10.14 -8.50 7.94
C ALA A 168 -10.13 -7.21 8.79
N GLN A 169 -10.05 -7.31 10.12
CA GLN A 169 -10.17 -6.18 11.03
C GLN A 169 -8.89 -5.84 11.79
N GLN A 170 -7.97 -6.81 11.95
CA GLN A 170 -6.73 -6.60 12.71
C GLN A 170 -5.50 -6.93 11.87
N TRP A 171 -4.54 -6.05 11.93
CA TRP A 171 -3.23 -6.21 11.30
C TRP A 171 -2.16 -6.18 12.37
N HIS A 172 -1.23 -7.11 12.30
CA HIS A 172 -0.08 -7.20 13.18
C HIS A 172 1.18 -6.86 12.40
N LEU A 173 1.94 -5.89 12.89
CA LEU A 173 3.24 -5.54 12.35
C LEU A 173 4.28 -5.93 13.38
N ASN A 174 5.08 -6.93 13.08
CA ASN A 174 6.13 -7.41 13.97
C ASN A 174 7.47 -7.57 13.26
N GLY A 175 8.56 -7.52 14.02
CA GLY A 175 9.91 -7.68 13.53
C GLY A 175 10.93 -6.77 14.18
N THR A 176 11.90 -6.29 13.40
CA THR A 176 13.03 -5.53 13.93
C THR A 176 13.46 -4.38 13.04
N LEU A 177 13.92 -3.31 13.69
CA LEU A 177 14.60 -2.17 13.10
C LEU A 177 16.02 -2.11 13.67
N THR A 178 17.04 -2.11 12.81
CA THR A 178 18.44 -2.08 13.25
C THR A 178 19.14 -0.90 12.59
N PRO A 179 19.61 0.10 13.37
CA PRO A 179 20.39 1.19 12.81
C PRO A 179 21.69 0.64 12.20
N ARG A 180 22.04 1.09 11.01
CA ARG A 180 23.31 0.75 10.38
C ARG A 180 24.43 1.58 11.01
N ARG A 181 25.67 1.15 10.87
CA ARG A 181 26.85 1.84 11.47
C ARG A 181 26.98 3.30 11.04
N GLU A 182 26.49 3.61 9.86
CA GLU A 182 26.51 4.95 9.26
C GLU A 182 25.30 5.80 9.62
N ALA A 183 24.32 5.21 10.37
CA ALA A 183 23.13 5.94 10.79
C ALA A 183 23.50 7.05 11.79
N HIS A 184 22.95 8.24 11.57
CA HIS A 184 23.08 9.34 12.52
C HIS A 184 22.58 8.94 13.92
N THR A 185 23.21 9.48 14.96
CA THR A 185 22.78 9.29 16.35
C THR A 185 21.31 9.65 16.55
N GLU A 186 20.76 10.55 15.72
CA GLU A 186 19.36 10.92 15.71
C GLU A 186 18.43 9.75 15.39
N TRP A 187 18.84 8.83 14.49
CA TRP A 187 18.07 7.61 14.22
C TRP A 187 18.00 6.70 15.45
N THR A 188 19.10 6.57 16.18
CA THR A 188 19.15 5.78 17.42
C THR A 188 18.23 6.38 18.48
N SER A 189 18.22 7.70 18.61
CA SER A 189 17.31 8.41 19.51
C SER A 189 15.85 8.24 19.12
N LEU A 190 15.54 8.31 17.83
CA LEU A 190 14.19 8.13 17.32
C LEU A 190 13.71 6.70 17.53
N LEU A 191 14.53 5.70 17.21
CA LEU A 191 14.19 4.28 17.39
C LEU A 191 14.09 3.90 18.87
N GLY A 192 14.83 4.57 19.75
CA GLY A 192 14.73 4.40 21.21
C GLY A 192 13.35 4.72 21.77
N GLN A 193 12.52 5.48 21.06
CA GLN A 193 11.13 5.74 21.44
C GLN A 193 10.22 4.51 21.25
N LEU A 194 10.64 3.53 20.45
CA LEU A 194 9.90 2.27 20.23
C LEU A 194 10.08 1.30 21.40
N GLY A 195 11.14 1.48 22.22
CA GLY A 195 11.45 0.62 23.33
C GLY A 195 12.94 0.36 23.49
N PRO A 196 13.34 -0.51 24.42
CA PRO A 196 14.74 -0.82 24.66
C PRO A 196 15.34 -1.62 23.50
N MET A 197 16.57 -1.29 23.18
CA MET A 197 17.38 -2.03 22.20
C MET A 197 17.73 -3.41 22.73
N THR A 198 17.63 -4.41 21.90
CA THR A 198 18.07 -5.78 22.21
C THR A 198 19.60 -5.88 22.30
N PRO A 199 20.16 -6.94 22.92
CA PRO A 199 21.61 -7.18 22.94
C PRO A 199 22.23 -7.29 21.54
N ALA A 200 21.43 -7.64 20.53
CA ALA A 200 21.86 -7.68 19.13
C ALA A 200 21.86 -6.32 18.42
N GLY A 201 21.53 -5.24 19.13
CA GLY A 201 21.50 -3.88 18.55
C GLY A 201 20.25 -3.57 17.73
N ALA A 202 19.20 -4.32 17.87
CA ALA A 202 17.94 -4.14 17.15
C ALA A 202 16.84 -3.61 18.07
N TYR A 203 15.93 -2.83 17.52
CA TYR A 203 14.71 -2.37 18.18
C TYR A 203 13.54 -3.26 17.73
N PRO A 204 12.90 -3.99 18.66
CA PRO A 204 11.74 -4.80 18.31
C PRO A 204 10.54 -3.90 18.00
N VAL A 205 9.76 -4.33 17.01
CA VAL A 205 8.49 -3.71 16.66
C VAL A 205 7.41 -4.76 16.85
N ASP A 206 6.38 -4.42 17.60
CA ASP A 206 5.19 -5.23 17.80
C ASP A 206 4.00 -4.29 17.92
N LEU A 207 3.26 -4.14 16.81
CA LEU A 207 2.15 -3.19 16.71
C LEU A 207 0.91 -3.90 16.19
N THR A 208 -0.20 -3.70 16.86
CA THR A 208 -1.52 -4.11 16.38
C THR A 208 -2.26 -2.89 15.84
N ILE A 209 -2.73 -2.98 14.61
CA ILE A 209 -3.48 -1.94 13.91
C ILE A 209 -4.92 -2.44 13.74
N GLU A 210 -5.84 -1.83 14.47
CA GLU A 210 -7.26 -2.15 14.35
C GLU A 210 -7.91 -1.31 13.23
N ARG A 211 -8.63 -1.99 12.37
CA ARG A 211 -9.51 -1.32 11.42
C ARG A 211 -10.78 -0.90 12.17
N ARG A 212 -10.87 0.36 12.57
CA ARG A 212 -12.13 0.89 13.09
C ARG A 212 -13.17 0.81 11.98
N SER A 213 -14.19 -0.01 12.20
CA SER A 213 -15.40 0.01 11.38
C SER A 213 -15.92 1.46 11.35
N ALA A 214 -16.15 1.99 10.17
CA ALA A 214 -16.83 3.28 10.07
C ALA A 214 -18.24 3.13 10.66
N PRO A 215 -18.70 4.06 11.47
CA PRO A 215 -20.08 4.05 12.00
C PRO A 215 -21.11 4.16 10.90
#